data_fe13aded1eadfbc6ed1463355a99b598
#
_entry.id   fe13aded1eadfbc6ed1463355a99b598
#
_cell.length_a   1.000
_cell.length_b   1.000
_cell.length_c   1.000
_cell.angle_alpha   90.00
_cell.angle_beta   90.00
_cell.angle_gamma   90.00
#
_symmetry.space_group_name_H-M   'P 1'
#
loop_
_entity.id
_entity.type
_entity.pdbx_description
1 polymer ?
#
loop_
_entity_poly.entity_id
_entity_poly.type
_entity_poly.pdbx_seq_one_letter_code
_entity_poly.pdbx_strand_id
1 'polypeptide(L)'
;MGMNHAGEIRSLAAIAKPDIGVVTNVGYAHVEAFDSIEGVALAKRELIEALDPQSDIAVLNADDSRVLRFREIHPGRTITFGLSNGADISATNLALTAEGTQFQVDGIDFHTTLAGRHGVLNLLAGMAVARAFEIPLHRLRDAVATFTIGKMRGERLERNGVTIWNDCYNSNPEAVHAMLDVLRSTPARRHIAVLGEMLELGHAAEFLHRQAGRCAAESGLDALIAVQGAAQFMAEEAVRAGMPPQSVHFFERSDGAAGEFVRQLLQPGDAVLFKGSRGVQIERAMEKVLA
;
A
#
# COMPACT_ATOMS: atom_id res chain seq x y z
N MET A 1 8.64 9.54 -9.82
CA MET A 1 8.96 9.02 -11.16
C MET A 1 8.55 7.55 -11.19
N GLY A 2 7.92 7.09 -12.27
CA GLY A 2 7.56 5.68 -12.47
C GLY A 2 8.60 4.96 -13.31
N MET A 3 8.63 3.62 -13.23
CA MET A 3 9.54 2.79 -14.02
C MET A 3 8.91 1.42 -14.29
N ASN A 4 9.17 0.88 -15.47
CA ASN A 4 8.96 -0.52 -15.82
C ASN A 4 10.29 -1.22 -16.17
N HIS A 5 11.35 -0.45 -16.49
CA HIS A 5 12.66 -0.98 -16.86
C HIS A 5 13.80 -0.18 -16.20
N ALA A 6 14.96 -0.81 -16.08
CA ALA A 6 16.18 -0.14 -15.62
C ALA A 6 16.56 1.01 -16.58
N GLY A 7 17.09 2.11 -16.04
CA GLY A 7 17.48 3.30 -16.79
C GLY A 7 16.36 4.32 -17.02
N GLU A 8 15.09 3.96 -16.82
CA GLU A 8 13.98 4.91 -17.01
C GLU A 8 13.98 6.03 -15.99
N ILE A 9 14.23 5.72 -14.71
CA ILE A 9 14.33 6.75 -13.66
C ILE A 9 15.51 7.67 -13.92
N ARG A 10 16.66 7.13 -14.35
CA ARG A 10 17.84 7.92 -14.74
C ARG A 10 17.50 8.89 -15.87
N SER A 11 16.80 8.43 -16.90
CA SER A 11 16.39 9.27 -18.03
C SER A 11 15.41 10.36 -17.59
N LEU A 12 14.44 10.05 -16.73
CA LEU A 12 13.49 11.00 -16.18
C LEU A 12 14.17 12.02 -15.26
N ALA A 13 15.13 11.59 -14.44
CA ALA A 13 15.90 12.45 -13.56
C ALA A 13 16.79 13.43 -14.36
N ALA A 14 17.40 12.97 -15.47
CA ALA A 14 18.16 13.85 -16.35
C ALA A 14 17.33 14.96 -16.99
N ILE A 15 16.02 14.71 -17.23
CA ILE A 15 15.08 15.74 -17.73
C ILE A 15 14.62 16.66 -16.59
N ALA A 16 14.20 16.07 -15.46
CA ALA A 16 13.59 16.81 -14.35
C ALA A 16 14.62 17.60 -13.52
N LYS A 17 15.88 17.13 -13.46
CA LYS A 17 16.95 17.69 -12.64
C LYS A 17 16.47 18.02 -11.23
N PRO A 18 16.07 17.00 -10.45
CA PRO A 18 15.43 17.21 -9.15
C PRO A 18 16.44 17.72 -8.11
N ASP A 19 16.07 18.74 -7.35
CA ASP A 19 16.79 19.20 -6.17
C ASP A 19 16.52 18.30 -4.95
N ILE A 20 15.41 17.52 -4.96
CA ILE A 20 15.03 16.59 -3.91
C ILE A 20 14.58 15.27 -4.53
N GLY A 21 15.26 14.18 -4.15
CA GLY A 21 14.89 12.81 -4.52
C GLY A 21 14.22 12.07 -3.38
N VAL A 22 12.96 11.66 -3.56
CA VAL A 22 12.18 10.92 -2.55
C VAL A 22 12.02 9.47 -2.96
N VAL A 23 12.46 8.52 -2.11
CA VAL A 23 12.19 7.09 -2.30
C VAL A 23 11.40 6.56 -1.11
N THR A 24 10.17 6.12 -1.40
CA THR A 24 9.21 5.71 -0.35
C THR A 24 9.37 4.25 0.06
N ASN A 25 9.56 3.35 -0.89
CA ASN A 25 9.75 1.92 -0.63
C ASN A 25 10.34 1.20 -1.83
N VAL A 26 10.82 -0.02 -1.60
CA VAL A 26 11.17 -1.02 -2.61
C VAL A 26 10.31 -2.25 -2.35
N GLY A 27 9.37 -2.53 -3.24
CA GLY A 27 8.48 -3.69 -3.18
C GLY A 27 8.47 -4.47 -4.48
N TYR A 28 7.64 -5.51 -4.54
CA TYR A 28 7.55 -6.41 -5.69
C TYR A 28 6.78 -5.85 -6.89
N ALA A 29 6.31 -4.58 -6.83
CA ALA A 29 5.69 -3.96 -8.00
C ALA A 29 6.66 -3.96 -9.20
N HIS A 30 6.19 -4.42 -10.36
CA HIS A 30 6.95 -4.53 -11.63
C HIS A 30 8.15 -5.49 -11.60
N VAL A 31 8.24 -6.40 -10.62
CA VAL A 31 9.39 -7.30 -10.46
C VAL A 31 9.63 -8.21 -11.67
N GLU A 32 8.60 -8.49 -12.45
CA GLU A 32 8.72 -9.24 -13.70
C GLU A 32 9.75 -8.68 -14.66
N ALA A 33 9.87 -7.34 -14.73
CA ALA A 33 10.83 -6.65 -15.61
C ALA A 33 12.24 -6.54 -15.02
N PHE A 34 12.43 -6.91 -13.74
CA PHE A 34 13.69 -6.73 -13.02
C PHE A 34 14.28 -8.04 -12.47
N ASP A 35 13.65 -9.18 -12.73
CA ASP A 35 14.04 -10.52 -12.28
C ASP A 35 14.13 -10.69 -10.74
N SER A 36 14.24 -9.61 -9.97
CA SER A 36 14.35 -9.65 -8.51
C SER A 36 13.95 -8.31 -7.86
N ILE A 37 13.65 -8.35 -6.57
CA ILE A 37 13.40 -7.13 -5.77
C ILE A 37 14.66 -6.25 -5.66
N GLU A 38 15.84 -6.84 -5.73
CA GLU A 38 17.11 -6.12 -5.77
C GLU A 38 17.27 -5.35 -7.10
N GLY A 39 16.80 -5.91 -8.22
CA GLY A 39 16.72 -5.21 -9.50
C GLY A 39 15.80 -3.99 -9.44
N VAL A 40 14.64 -4.13 -8.78
CA VAL A 40 13.72 -3.00 -8.50
C VAL A 40 14.41 -1.94 -7.64
N ALA A 41 15.16 -2.36 -6.60
CA ALA A 41 15.93 -1.44 -5.75
C ALA A 41 16.97 -0.66 -6.54
N LEU A 42 17.74 -1.33 -7.41
CA LEU A 42 18.75 -0.69 -8.25
C LEU A 42 18.13 0.34 -9.21
N ALA A 43 16.98 0.04 -9.80
CA ALA A 43 16.28 1.00 -10.66
C ALA A 43 15.77 2.22 -9.89
N LYS A 44 15.22 2.04 -8.68
CA LYS A 44 14.79 3.18 -7.84
C LYS A 44 15.97 4.00 -7.32
N ARG A 45 17.12 3.35 -7.10
CA ARG A 45 18.36 4.01 -6.67
C ARG A 45 18.87 5.02 -7.69
N GLU A 46 18.57 4.84 -8.98
CA GLU A 46 18.95 5.76 -10.05
C GLU A 46 18.51 7.22 -9.78
N LEU A 47 17.40 7.42 -9.05
CA LEU A 47 16.99 8.77 -8.63
C LEU A 47 18.01 9.40 -7.70
N ILE A 48 18.52 8.63 -6.76
CA ILE A 48 19.49 9.13 -5.74
C ILE A 48 20.87 9.31 -6.37
N GLU A 49 21.24 8.45 -7.34
CA GLU A 49 22.48 8.59 -8.13
C GLU A 49 22.50 9.87 -8.99
N ALA A 50 21.33 10.40 -9.35
CA ALA A 50 21.20 11.59 -10.19
C ALA A 50 21.27 12.91 -9.39
N LEU A 51 21.25 12.87 -8.06
CA LEU A 51 21.35 14.06 -7.20
C LEU A 51 22.77 14.57 -7.09
N ASP A 52 22.94 15.91 -7.12
CA ASP A 52 24.20 16.55 -6.79
C ASP A 52 24.42 16.52 -5.27
N PRO A 53 25.48 15.84 -4.77
CA PRO A 53 25.71 15.75 -3.34
C PRO A 53 26.06 17.07 -2.65
N GLN A 54 26.35 18.13 -3.39
CA GLN A 54 26.67 19.45 -2.84
C GLN A 54 25.43 20.31 -2.60
N SER A 55 24.37 20.13 -3.40
CA SER A 55 23.18 20.97 -3.38
C SER A 55 21.89 20.24 -3.08
N ASP A 56 21.79 18.96 -3.49
CA ASP A 56 20.51 18.25 -3.53
C ASP A 56 20.29 17.39 -2.28
N ILE A 57 19.05 16.99 -2.05
CA ILE A 57 18.65 16.31 -0.82
C ILE A 57 18.01 14.95 -1.16
N ALA A 58 18.50 13.89 -0.52
CA ALA A 58 17.85 12.58 -0.52
C ALA A 58 16.82 12.49 0.62
N VAL A 59 15.59 12.08 0.33
CA VAL A 59 14.54 11.79 1.31
C VAL A 59 14.24 10.30 1.27
N LEU A 60 14.57 9.57 2.33
CA LEU A 60 14.61 8.11 2.36
C LEU A 60 13.76 7.52 3.48
N ASN A 61 13.02 6.45 3.17
CA ASN A 61 12.28 5.69 4.16
C ASN A 61 13.24 4.83 5.02
N ALA A 62 13.29 5.12 6.32
CA ALA A 62 14.13 4.39 7.27
C ALA A 62 13.56 2.99 7.64
N ASP A 63 12.27 2.75 7.42
CA ASP A 63 11.62 1.46 7.69
C ASP A 63 11.88 0.44 6.56
N ASP A 64 12.36 0.88 5.41
CA ASP A 64 12.76 0.02 4.29
C ASP A 64 14.29 -0.08 4.23
N SER A 65 14.84 -1.23 4.59
CA SER A 65 16.29 -1.45 4.67
C SER A 65 17.00 -1.30 3.32
N ARG A 66 16.32 -1.53 2.18
CA ARG A 66 16.88 -1.32 0.84
C ARG A 66 16.95 0.17 0.53
N VAL A 67 15.90 0.90 0.83
CA VAL A 67 15.85 2.36 0.64
C VAL A 67 16.86 3.05 1.54
N LEU A 68 16.97 2.66 2.81
CA LEU A 68 17.90 3.28 3.76
C LEU A 68 19.35 3.17 3.31
N ARG A 69 19.75 2.06 2.66
CA ARG A 69 21.10 1.89 2.10
C ARG A 69 21.45 2.90 1.00
N PHE A 70 20.47 3.53 0.37
CA PHE A 70 20.77 4.54 -0.65
C PHE A 70 21.48 5.77 -0.11
N ARG A 71 21.43 6.02 1.22
CA ARG A 71 22.25 7.04 1.86
C ARG A 71 23.77 6.84 1.65
N GLU A 72 24.21 5.60 1.43
CA GLU A 72 25.64 5.28 1.26
C GLU A 72 26.19 5.80 -0.07
N ILE A 73 25.33 6.02 -1.06
CA ILE A 73 25.73 6.52 -2.39
C ILE A 73 25.50 8.03 -2.56
N HIS A 74 24.84 8.68 -1.61
CA HIS A 74 24.62 10.13 -1.61
C HIS A 74 25.30 10.74 -0.38
N PRO A 75 26.55 11.20 -0.51
CA PRO A 75 27.29 11.78 0.63
C PRO A 75 26.78 13.17 1.04
N GLY A 76 25.79 13.71 0.32
CA GLY A 76 25.15 14.97 0.62
C GLY A 76 24.09 14.87 1.74
N ARG A 77 23.23 15.88 1.80
CA ARG A 77 22.17 15.95 2.81
C ARG A 77 21.12 14.86 2.60
N THR A 78 20.90 14.04 3.63
CA THR A 78 19.83 13.04 3.66
C THR A 78 18.87 13.34 4.80
N ILE A 79 17.55 13.26 4.54
CA ILE A 79 16.50 13.32 5.55
C ILE A 79 15.76 11.97 5.51
N THR A 80 15.67 11.32 6.65
CA THR A 80 14.98 10.04 6.78
C THR A 80 13.57 10.22 7.35
N PHE A 81 12.63 9.38 6.93
CA PHE A 81 11.30 9.31 7.52
C PHE A 81 10.90 7.86 7.78
N GLY A 82 10.02 7.64 8.77
CA GLY A 82 9.57 6.29 9.11
C GLY A 82 8.66 6.26 10.34
N LEU A 83 8.20 5.06 10.68
CA LEU A 83 7.47 4.78 11.92
C LEU A 83 8.39 4.19 13.00
N SER A 84 9.61 3.80 12.63
CA SER A 84 10.64 3.32 13.57
C SER A 84 11.36 4.48 14.23
N ASN A 85 11.80 4.26 15.48
CA ASN A 85 12.61 5.21 16.20
C ASN A 85 13.97 5.37 15.50
N GLY A 86 14.40 6.61 15.31
CA GLY A 86 15.68 6.95 14.71
C GLY A 86 15.61 7.58 13.32
N ALA A 87 14.43 7.70 12.71
CA ALA A 87 14.23 8.54 11.53
C ALA A 87 14.16 10.03 11.93
N ASP A 88 14.64 10.92 11.04
CA ASP A 88 14.60 12.37 11.28
C ASP A 88 13.16 12.91 11.37
N ILE A 89 12.23 12.28 10.66
CA ILE A 89 10.79 12.52 10.73
C ILE A 89 10.10 11.20 11.07
N SER A 90 9.70 11.05 12.31
CA SER A 90 9.04 9.82 12.78
C SER A 90 7.68 10.08 13.41
N ALA A 91 6.73 9.20 13.16
CA ALA A 91 5.42 9.24 13.82
C ALA A 91 5.40 8.33 15.04
N THR A 92 4.84 8.86 16.13
CA THR A 92 4.54 8.15 17.37
C THR A 92 3.06 8.20 17.69
N ASN A 93 2.60 7.45 18.71
CA ASN A 93 1.21 7.46 19.17
C ASN A 93 0.17 7.24 18.06
N LEU A 94 0.49 6.32 17.12
CA LEU A 94 -0.37 6.05 15.98
C LEU A 94 -1.60 5.26 16.42
N ALA A 95 -2.78 5.85 16.18
CA ALA A 95 -4.07 5.26 16.50
C ALA A 95 -5.01 5.32 15.28
N LEU A 96 -5.53 4.15 14.88
CA LEU A 96 -6.58 4.08 13.88
C LEU A 96 -7.93 4.38 14.54
N THR A 97 -8.71 5.29 13.96
CA THR A 97 -10.05 5.67 14.41
C THR A 97 -11.08 5.41 13.32
N ALA A 98 -12.36 5.56 13.65
CA ALA A 98 -13.43 5.47 12.65
C ALA A 98 -13.31 6.55 11.54
N GLU A 99 -12.66 7.67 11.83
CA GLU A 99 -12.55 8.84 10.96
C GLU A 99 -11.21 8.91 10.21
N GLY A 100 -10.28 7.97 10.47
CA GLY A 100 -8.95 7.96 9.87
C GLY A 100 -7.85 7.57 10.85
N THR A 101 -6.69 8.21 10.76
CA THR A 101 -5.54 7.90 11.60
C THR A 101 -5.07 9.14 12.36
N GLN A 102 -4.84 9.00 13.66
CA GLN A 102 -4.19 10.00 14.51
C GLN A 102 -2.74 9.58 14.78
N PHE A 103 -1.84 10.55 14.84
CA PHE A 103 -0.42 10.31 15.13
C PHE A 103 0.27 11.61 15.59
N GLN A 104 1.48 11.49 16.14
CA GLN A 104 2.31 12.62 16.51
C GLN A 104 3.63 12.62 15.75
N VAL A 105 4.10 13.81 15.39
CA VAL A 105 5.46 14.03 14.85
C VAL A 105 6.07 15.21 15.61
N ASP A 106 7.26 15.04 16.20
CA ASP A 106 7.95 16.06 17.00
C ASP A 106 7.04 16.65 18.12
N GLY A 107 6.19 15.82 18.75
CA GLY A 107 5.23 16.25 19.78
C GLY A 107 4.02 17.03 19.26
N ILE A 108 3.85 17.15 17.94
CA ILE A 108 2.72 17.83 17.32
C ILE A 108 1.70 16.77 16.90
N ASP A 109 0.43 16.96 17.32
CA ASP A 109 -0.67 16.08 16.96
C ASP A 109 -1.13 16.35 15.52
N PHE A 110 -1.33 15.25 14.76
CA PHE A 110 -1.89 15.21 13.44
C PHE A 110 -3.06 14.24 13.36
N HIS A 111 -4.00 14.56 12.49
CA HIS A 111 -5.09 13.69 12.09
C HIS A 111 -5.16 13.63 10.55
N THR A 112 -5.47 12.47 10.01
CA THR A 112 -5.67 12.29 8.57
C THR A 112 -6.81 11.33 8.29
N THR A 113 -7.51 11.51 7.18
CA THR A 113 -8.52 10.55 6.69
C THR A 113 -7.90 9.31 6.05
N LEU A 114 -6.57 9.32 5.82
CA LEU A 114 -5.89 8.15 5.28
C LEU A 114 -5.86 7.01 6.28
N ALA A 115 -6.17 5.82 5.79
CA ALA A 115 -6.18 4.63 6.62
C ALA A 115 -4.79 4.00 6.75
N GLY A 116 -4.48 3.52 7.95
CA GLY A 116 -3.37 2.63 8.23
C GLY A 116 -1.97 3.25 8.18
N ARG A 117 -1.01 2.40 8.53
CA ARG A 117 0.41 2.79 8.66
C ARG A 117 1.01 3.32 7.35
N HIS A 118 0.63 2.73 6.22
CA HIS A 118 1.12 3.14 4.90
C HIS A 118 0.66 4.55 4.51
N GLY A 119 -0.56 4.94 4.89
CA GLY A 119 -1.06 6.31 4.70
C GLY A 119 -0.21 7.32 5.48
N VAL A 120 0.11 7.00 6.75
CA VAL A 120 0.99 7.84 7.57
C VAL A 120 2.40 7.91 7.00
N LEU A 121 3.00 6.78 6.54
CA LEU A 121 4.31 6.78 5.90
C LEU A 121 4.37 7.71 4.68
N ASN A 122 3.34 7.74 3.85
CA ASN A 122 3.28 8.65 2.71
C ASN A 122 3.23 10.14 3.16
N LEU A 123 2.52 10.43 4.24
CA LEU A 123 2.49 11.78 4.82
C LEU A 123 3.86 12.17 5.41
N LEU A 124 4.53 11.25 6.10
CA LEU A 124 5.88 11.49 6.64
C LEU A 124 6.89 11.78 5.54
N ALA A 125 6.78 11.14 4.38
CA ALA A 125 7.60 11.47 3.20
C ALA A 125 7.38 12.93 2.77
N GLY A 126 6.12 13.40 2.71
CA GLY A 126 5.77 14.79 2.44
C GLY A 126 6.29 15.75 3.52
N MET A 127 6.18 15.37 4.80
CA MET A 127 6.72 16.15 5.92
C MET A 127 8.25 16.25 5.88
N ALA A 128 8.94 15.19 5.44
CA ALA A 128 10.39 15.21 5.25
C ALA A 128 10.80 16.20 4.13
N VAL A 129 10.02 16.26 3.05
CA VAL A 129 10.20 17.30 2.01
C VAL A 129 9.92 18.70 2.57
N ALA A 130 8.86 18.88 3.35
CA ALA A 130 8.57 20.16 4.00
C ALA A 130 9.72 20.61 4.94
N ARG A 131 10.35 19.65 5.67
CA ARG A 131 11.55 19.89 6.48
C ARG A 131 12.74 20.33 5.62
N ALA A 132 12.90 19.78 4.41
CA ALA A 132 13.94 20.21 3.47
C ALA A 132 13.79 21.69 3.07
N PHE A 133 12.56 22.17 2.95
CA PHE A 133 12.20 23.58 2.70
C PHE A 133 12.06 24.43 3.98
N GLU A 134 12.46 23.92 5.14
CA GLU A 134 12.35 24.61 6.43
C GLU A 134 10.93 25.04 6.82
N ILE A 135 9.92 24.35 6.27
CA ILE A 135 8.51 24.62 6.62
C ILE A 135 8.22 24.00 7.99
N PRO A 136 7.77 24.80 8.97
CA PRO A 136 7.43 24.28 10.30
C PRO A 136 6.29 23.27 10.24
N LEU A 137 6.47 22.09 10.86
CA LEU A 137 5.50 20.98 10.77
C LEU A 137 4.09 21.37 11.23
N HIS A 138 3.96 22.23 12.25
CA HIS A 138 2.65 22.67 12.74
C HIS A 138 1.79 23.35 11.65
N ARG A 139 2.39 23.94 10.61
CA ARG A 139 1.69 24.53 9.47
C ARG A 139 1.09 23.49 8.53
N LEU A 140 1.48 22.24 8.65
CA LEU A 140 1.00 21.16 7.80
C LEU A 140 -0.30 20.51 8.34
N ARG A 141 -0.78 20.89 9.54
CA ARG A 141 -1.94 20.25 10.18
C ARG A 141 -3.17 20.22 9.26
N ASP A 142 -3.56 21.36 8.71
CA ASP A 142 -4.74 21.46 7.85
C ASP A 142 -4.54 20.68 6.54
N ALA A 143 -3.35 20.79 5.93
CA ALA A 143 -3.03 20.05 4.71
C ALA A 143 -3.08 18.54 4.95
N VAL A 144 -2.56 18.04 6.08
CA VAL A 144 -2.59 16.63 6.45
C VAL A 144 -4.02 16.16 6.74
N ALA A 145 -4.82 16.97 7.44
CA ALA A 145 -6.20 16.63 7.79
C ALA A 145 -7.13 16.57 6.55
N THR A 146 -6.87 17.39 5.55
CA THR A 146 -7.68 17.48 4.33
C THR A 146 -7.10 16.73 3.13
N PHE A 147 -5.91 16.12 3.30
CA PHE A 147 -5.25 15.41 2.21
C PHE A 147 -6.06 14.17 1.82
N THR A 148 -6.34 14.06 0.53
CA THR A 148 -7.03 12.91 -0.05
C THR A 148 -6.19 12.27 -1.14
N ILE A 149 -6.20 10.96 -1.21
CA ILE A 149 -5.62 10.21 -2.33
C ILE A 149 -6.67 10.01 -3.43
N GLY A 150 -6.19 9.68 -4.63
CA GLY A 150 -7.08 9.41 -5.78
C GLY A 150 -8.07 8.29 -5.49
N LYS A 151 -9.16 8.26 -6.26
CA LYS A 151 -10.18 7.21 -6.17
C LYS A 151 -9.57 5.81 -6.24
N MET A 152 -10.23 4.83 -5.60
CA MET A 152 -9.84 3.42 -5.60
C MET A 152 -8.48 3.15 -4.92
N ARG A 153 -8.04 4.01 -4.00
CA ARG A 153 -6.78 3.87 -3.24
C ARG A 153 -7.03 3.97 -1.74
N GLY A 154 -7.53 2.90 -1.14
CA GLY A 154 -7.89 2.88 0.28
C GLY A 154 -9.08 3.80 0.62
N GLU A 155 -10.00 4.00 -0.33
CA GLU A 155 -11.20 4.80 -0.16
C GLU A 155 -12.19 4.05 0.73
N ARG A 156 -12.68 4.72 1.78
CA ARG A 156 -13.69 4.16 2.68
C ARG A 156 -15.08 4.60 2.25
N LEU A 157 -15.95 3.62 2.04
CA LEU A 157 -17.34 3.80 1.67
C LEU A 157 -18.24 3.09 2.70
N GLU A 158 -19.47 3.57 2.85
CA GLU A 158 -20.50 2.94 3.69
C GLU A 158 -21.75 2.65 2.82
N ARG A 159 -22.20 1.41 2.85
CA ARG A 159 -23.44 1.01 2.13
C ARG A 159 -24.20 -0.03 2.95
N ASN A 160 -25.48 0.24 3.22
CA ASN A 160 -26.38 -0.69 3.92
C ASN A 160 -25.81 -1.23 5.26
N GLY A 161 -25.08 -0.38 6.00
CA GLY A 161 -24.44 -0.77 7.25
C GLY A 161 -23.17 -1.64 7.08
N VAL A 162 -22.62 -1.72 5.87
CA VAL A 162 -21.33 -2.38 5.56
C VAL A 162 -20.28 -1.32 5.31
N THR A 163 -19.13 -1.45 5.98
CA THR A 163 -17.94 -0.65 5.67
C THR A 163 -17.18 -1.28 4.51
N ILE A 164 -16.96 -0.53 3.45
CA ILE A 164 -16.28 -0.99 2.22
C ILE A 164 -14.96 -0.23 2.05
N TRP A 165 -13.86 -0.96 1.95
CA TRP A 165 -12.56 -0.44 1.56
C TRP A 165 -12.34 -0.68 0.06
N ASN A 166 -12.36 0.41 -0.72
CA ASN A 166 -12.11 0.40 -2.16
C ASN A 166 -10.62 0.68 -2.42
N ASP A 167 -9.86 -0.36 -2.70
CA ASP A 167 -8.44 -0.28 -3.09
C ASP A 167 -8.17 -1.02 -4.42
N CYS A 168 -9.06 -0.79 -5.38
CA CYS A 168 -9.13 -1.50 -6.66
C CYS A 168 -8.17 -0.95 -7.74
N TYR A 169 -7.41 0.13 -7.47
CA TYR A 169 -6.58 0.76 -8.50
C TYR A 169 -5.41 -0.13 -8.94
N ASN A 170 -4.71 -0.74 -7.99
CA ASN A 170 -3.59 -1.66 -8.26
C ASN A 170 -3.34 -2.57 -7.05
N SER A 171 -2.55 -3.64 -7.26
CA SER A 171 -2.22 -4.59 -6.20
C SER A 171 -0.79 -5.09 -6.31
N ASN A 172 -0.14 -5.23 -5.18
CA ASN A 172 1.13 -5.93 -4.98
C ASN A 172 1.16 -6.51 -3.56
N PRO A 173 2.10 -7.42 -3.23
CA PRO A 173 2.11 -8.10 -1.94
C PRO A 173 2.12 -7.16 -0.73
N GLU A 174 2.92 -6.11 -0.75
CA GLU A 174 3.04 -5.14 0.35
C GLU A 174 1.73 -4.37 0.54
N ALA A 175 1.09 -3.98 -0.56
CA ALA A 175 -0.18 -3.26 -0.51
C ALA A 175 -1.33 -4.16 -0.05
N VAL A 176 -1.33 -5.46 -0.39
CA VAL A 176 -2.29 -6.44 0.14
C VAL A 176 -2.13 -6.55 1.65
N HIS A 177 -0.90 -6.77 2.14
CA HIS A 177 -0.62 -6.85 3.56
C HIS A 177 -1.09 -5.59 4.32
N ALA A 178 -0.72 -4.41 3.82
CA ALA A 178 -1.09 -3.13 4.43
C ALA A 178 -2.61 -2.94 4.52
N MET A 179 -3.36 -3.34 3.48
CA MET A 179 -4.82 -3.21 3.48
C MET A 179 -5.53 -4.29 4.29
N LEU A 180 -4.95 -5.47 4.45
CA LEU A 180 -5.44 -6.48 5.40
C LEU A 180 -5.30 -5.98 6.85
N ASP A 181 -4.22 -5.28 7.18
CA ASP A 181 -4.06 -4.64 8.50
C ASP A 181 -5.12 -3.54 8.75
N VAL A 182 -5.43 -2.74 7.73
CA VAL A 182 -6.51 -1.74 7.79
C VAL A 182 -7.85 -2.44 8.03
N LEU A 183 -8.15 -3.48 7.24
CA LEU A 183 -9.39 -4.24 7.36
C LEU A 183 -9.54 -4.83 8.75
N ARG A 184 -8.51 -5.52 9.27
CA ARG A 184 -8.49 -6.11 10.62
C ARG A 184 -8.71 -5.07 11.72
N SER A 185 -8.18 -3.86 11.54
CA SER A 185 -8.31 -2.77 12.52
C SER A 185 -9.63 -2.01 12.40
N THR A 186 -10.42 -2.27 11.37
CA THR A 186 -11.74 -1.65 11.17
C THR A 186 -12.76 -2.27 12.13
N PRO A 187 -13.47 -1.48 12.94
CA PRO A 187 -14.52 -2.02 13.79
C PRO A 187 -15.64 -2.68 12.97
N ALA A 188 -15.81 -3.99 13.09
CA ALA A 188 -16.81 -4.75 12.35
C ALA A 188 -17.18 -6.05 13.07
N ARG A 189 -18.29 -6.66 12.68
CA ARG A 189 -18.70 -8.02 13.14
C ARG A 189 -17.92 -9.10 12.43
N ARG A 190 -17.70 -8.91 11.12
CA ARG A 190 -16.93 -9.83 10.28
C ARG A 190 -16.01 -9.03 9.35
N HIS A 191 -14.85 -9.61 9.05
CA HIS A 191 -13.86 -9.05 8.13
C HIS A 191 -13.78 -9.95 6.89
N ILE A 192 -14.06 -9.38 5.73
CA ILE A 192 -14.15 -10.08 4.45
C ILE A 192 -13.17 -9.43 3.48
N ALA A 193 -12.37 -10.24 2.76
CA ALA A 193 -11.48 -9.74 1.74
C ALA A 193 -11.84 -10.30 0.36
N VAL A 194 -11.96 -9.44 -0.64
CA VAL A 194 -12.10 -9.75 -2.07
C VAL A 194 -10.81 -9.35 -2.74
N LEU A 195 -9.92 -10.33 -2.98
CA LEU A 195 -8.58 -10.11 -3.48
C LEU A 195 -8.43 -10.64 -4.90
N GLY A 196 -8.16 -9.75 -5.83
CA GLY A 196 -7.85 -10.09 -7.20
C GLY A 196 -6.38 -10.47 -7.40
N GLU A 197 -6.09 -11.05 -8.56
CA GLU A 197 -4.74 -11.36 -8.99
C GLU A 197 -3.81 -10.14 -8.90
N MET A 198 -2.58 -10.37 -8.45
CA MET A 198 -1.48 -9.41 -8.53
C MET A 198 -0.69 -9.67 -9.82
N LEU A 199 -0.76 -8.74 -10.77
CA LEU A 199 -0.08 -8.84 -12.05
C LEU A 199 1.37 -8.33 -11.97
N GLU A 200 2.16 -8.60 -13.02
CA GLU A 200 3.55 -8.15 -13.19
C GLU A 200 4.54 -8.73 -12.14
N LEU A 201 4.22 -9.91 -11.60
CA LEU A 201 5.06 -10.62 -10.63
C LEU A 201 5.96 -11.70 -11.28
N GLY A 202 5.79 -11.97 -12.58
CA GLY A 202 6.59 -12.93 -13.33
C GLY A 202 6.67 -14.30 -12.66
N HIS A 203 7.86 -14.87 -12.58
CA HIS A 203 8.11 -16.18 -11.97
C HIS A 203 7.85 -16.23 -10.45
N ALA A 204 7.77 -15.08 -9.79
CA ALA A 204 7.45 -15.01 -8.36
C ALA A 204 5.93 -15.04 -8.06
N ALA A 205 5.07 -15.03 -9.09
CA ALA A 205 3.63 -14.88 -8.95
C ALA A 205 3.01 -15.92 -8.01
N GLU A 206 3.25 -17.22 -8.20
CA GLU A 206 2.70 -18.25 -7.32
C GLU A 206 3.15 -18.07 -5.87
N PHE A 207 4.45 -17.88 -5.65
CA PHE A 207 5.01 -17.72 -4.31
C PHE A 207 4.41 -16.52 -3.57
N LEU A 208 4.30 -15.37 -4.24
CA LEU A 208 3.79 -14.14 -3.64
C LEU A 208 2.27 -14.20 -3.41
N HIS A 209 1.52 -14.88 -4.28
CA HIS A 209 0.10 -15.11 -4.03
C HIS A 209 -0.12 -16.07 -2.84
N ARG A 210 0.69 -17.12 -2.70
CA ARG A 210 0.65 -17.97 -1.50
C ARG A 210 0.97 -17.19 -0.24
N GLN A 211 1.98 -16.32 -0.26
CA GLN A 211 2.25 -15.44 0.88
C GLN A 211 1.05 -14.56 1.24
N ALA A 212 0.39 -13.96 0.25
CA ALA A 212 -0.81 -13.15 0.46
C ALA A 212 -1.97 -13.99 1.06
N GLY A 213 -2.14 -15.24 0.62
CA GLY A 213 -3.13 -16.17 1.18
C GLY A 213 -2.84 -16.52 2.65
N ARG A 214 -1.58 -16.76 2.99
CA ARG A 214 -1.16 -16.98 4.39
C ARG A 214 -1.42 -15.73 5.25
N CYS A 215 -1.05 -14.55 4.76
CA CYS A 215 -1.32 -13.29 5.43
C CYS A 215 -2.81 -13.07 5.66
N ALA A 216 -3.67 -13.41 4.69
CA ALA A 216 -5.12 -13.34 4.83
C ALA A 216 -5.63 -14.23 5.96
N ALA A 217 -5.14 -15.48 6.05
CA ALA A 217 -5.49 -16.39 7.13
C ALA A 217 -5.03 -15.88 8.51
N GLU A 218 -3.78 -15.41 8.60
CA GLU A 218 -3.20 -14.86 9.84
C GLU A 218 -3.87 -13.54 10.28
N SER A 219 -4.51 -12.83 9.35
CA SER A 219 -5.29 -11.62 9.65
C SER A 219 -6.64 -11.91 10.32
N GLY A 220 -7.04 -13.17 10.45
CA GLY A 220 -8.29 -13.57 11.11
C GLY A 220 -9.54 -13.17 10.32
N LEU A 221 -9.50 -13.29 8.99
CA LEU A 221 -10.64 -13.03 8.13
C LEU A 221 -11.76 -14.08 8.34
N ASP A 222 -13.01 -13.62 8.29
CA ASP A 222 -14.19 -14.48 8.28
C ASP A 222 -14.45 -15.09 6.90
N ALA A 223 -14.07 -14.40 5.83
CA ALA A 223 -14.11 -14.95 4.48
C ALA A 223 -13.04 -14.32 3.57
N LEU A 224 -12.51 -15.13 2.64
CA LEU A 224 -11.63 -14.73 1.55
C LEU A 224 -12.26 -15.10 0.22
N ILE A 225 -12.40 -14.13 -0.66
CA ILE A 225 -12.84 -14.30 -2.03
C ILE A 225 -11.66 -13.94 -2.95
N ALA A 226 -11.01 -14.95 -3.50
CA ALA A 226 -9.92 -14.79 -4.44
C ALA A 226 -10.46 -14.74 -5.87
N VAL A 227 -9.94 -13.83 -6.70
CA VAL A 227 -10.51 -13.58 -8.02
C VAL A 227 -9.43 -13.54 -9.08
N GLN A 228 -9.59 -14.39 -10.07
CA GLN A 228 -8.82 -14.49 -11.31
C GLN A 228 -7.40 -15.05 -11.15
N GLY A 229 -6.98 -15.86 -12.13
CA GLY A 229 -5.62 -16.29 -12.39
C GLY A 229 -4.88 -16.82 -11.16
N ALA A 230 -3.69 -16.30 -10.90
CA ALA A 230 -2.85 -16.75 -9.80
C ALA A 230 -3.44 -16.47 -8.39
N ALA A 231 -4.56 -15.72 -8.28
CA ALA A 231 -5.25 -15.59 -7.00
C ALA A 231 -5.81 -16.93 -6.48
N GLN A 232 -5.93 -17.97 -7.32
CA GLN A 232 -6.23 -19.33 -6.86
C GLN A 232 -5.23 -19.82 -5.80
N PHE A 233 -3.94 -19.46 -5.94
CA PHE A 233 -2.90 -19.83 -4.97
C PHE A 233 -3.08 -19.12 -3.61
N MET A 234 -3.71 -17.93 -3.58
CA MET A 234 -4.10 -17.30 -2.31
C MET A 234 -5.15 -18.16 -1.60
N ALA A 235 -6.19 -18.58 -2.34
CA ALA A 235 -7.26 -19.39 -1.78
C ALA A 235 -6.75 -20.74 -1.24
N GLU A 236 -5.93 -21.44 -2.03
CA GLU A 236 -5.31 -22.70 -1.62
C GLU A 236 -4.48 -22.56 -0.33
N GLU A 237 -3.62 -21.52 -0.29
CA GLU A 237 -2.72 -21.32 0.86
C GLU A 237 -3.47 -20.81 2.08
N ALA A 238 -4.52 -20.01 1.93
CA ALA A 238 -5.35 -19.58 3.05
C ALA A 238 -6.00 -20.77 3.77
N VAL A 239 -6.49 -21.77 3.01
CA VAL A 239 -7.00 -23.03 3.59
C VAL A 239 -5.87 -23.80 4.27
N ARG A 240 -4.69 -23.92 3.65
CA ARG A 240 -3.53 -24.60 4.28
C ARG A 240 -3.10 -23.91 5.58
N ALA A 241 -3.20 -22.58 5.63
CA ALA A 241 -2.86 -21.79 6.79
C ALA A 241 -3.94 -21.75 7.88
N GLY A 242 -5.05 -22.50 7.68
CA GLY A 242 -6.05 -22.76 8.72
C GLY A 242 -7.39 -22.05 8.54
N MET A 243 -7.64 -21.32 7.45
CA MET A 243 -8.98 -20.82 7.15
C MET A 243 -9.93 -22.00 6.85
N PRO A 244 -11.17 -21.96 7.36
CA PRO A 244 -12.16 -22.98 7.04
C PRO A 244 -12.42 -23.04 5.52
N PRO A 245 -12.40 -24.22 4.87
CA PRO A 245 -12.60 -24.31 3.41
C PRO A 245 -13.89 -23.68 2.92
N GLN A 246 -14.95 -23.68 3.73
CA GLN A 246 -16.25 -23.08 3.38
C GLN A 246 -16.24 -21.53 3.43
N SER A 247 -15.21 -20.92 4.00
CA SER A 247 -15.04 -19.45 4.04
C SER A 247 -14.06 -18.93 2.98
N VAL A 248 -13.51 -19.82 2.15
CA VAL A 248 -12.56 -19.46 1.09
C VAL A 248 -13.16 -19.81 -0.26
N HIS A 249 -13.26 -18.84 -1.14
CA HIS A 249 -13.88 -18.98 -2.46
C HIS A 249 -12.96 -18.48 -3.55
N PHE A 250 -13.00 -19.11 -4.72
CA PHE A 250 -12.27 -18.67 -5.91
C PHE A 250 -13.25 -18.46 -7.07
N PHE A 251 -13.09 -17.35 -7.78
CA PHE A 251 -13.81 -17.02 -9.01
C PHE A 251 -12.82 -16.71 -10.12
N GLU A 252 -13.06 -17.29 -11.30
CA GLU A 252 -12.18 -17.08 -12.46
C GLU A 252 -12.21 -15.66 -13.03
N ARG A 253 -13.24 -14.88 -12.67
CA ARG A 253 -13.47 -13.52 -13.20
C ARG A 253 -14.04 -12.59 -12.13
N SER A 254 -13.73 -11.30 -12.25
CA SER A 254 -14.24 -10.22 -11.37
C SER A 254 -15.64 -9.74 -11.72
N ASP A 255 -16.34 -10.44 -12.62
CA ASP A 255 -17.66 -10.06 -13.15
C ASP A 255 -18.82 -10.41 -12.21
N GLY A 256 -20.03 -10.51 -12.82
CA GLY A 256 -21.30 -10.63 -12.12
C GLY A 256 -21.37 -11.75 -11.07
N ALA A 257 -20.71 -12.91 -11.27
CA ALA A 257 -20.81 -14.04 -10.35
C ALA A 257 -20.10 -13.77 -9.02
N ALA A 258 -18.86 -13.29 -9.07
CA ALA A 258 -18.11 -12.91 -7.87
C ALA A 258 -18.80 -11.79 -7.09
N GLY A 259 -19.23 -10.73 -7.80
CA GLY A 259 -19.91 -9.60 -7.18
C GLY A 259 -21.26 -9.98 -6.56
N GLU A 260 -22.06 -10.80 -7.25
CA GLU A 260 -23.35 -11.27 -6.74
C GLU A 260 -23.17 -12.17 -5.52
N PHE A 261 -22.16 -13.06 -5.51
CA PHE A 261 -21.82 -13.88 -4.36
C PHE A 261 -21.47 -12.99 -3.15
N VAL A 262 -20.59 -12.00 -3.34
CA VAL A 262 -20.20 -11.08 -2.27
C VAL A 262 -21.40 -10.29 -1.75
N ARG A 263 -22.27 -9.80 -2.65
CA ARG A 263 -23.50 -9.08 -2.28
C ARG A 263 -24.43 -9.92 -1.40
N GLN A 264 -24.55 -11.23 -1.68
CA GLN A 264 -25.39 -12.15 -0.89
C GLN A 264 -24.73 -12.55 0.43
N LEU A 265 -23.39 -12.56 0.48
CA LEU A 265 -22.61 -12.90 1.68
C LEU A 265 -22.66 -11.79 2.74
N LEU A 266 -22.61 -10.52 2.31
CA LEU A 266 -22.46 -9.36 3.18
C LEU A 266 -23.73 -9.10 4.02
N GLN A 267 -23.50 -8.69 5.27
CA GLN A 267 -24.54 -8.34 6.24
C GLN A 267 -24.20 -6.99 6.92
N PRO A 268 -25.21 -6.27 7.42
CA PRO A 268 -24.97 -5.06 8.20
C PRO A 268 -24.03 -5.32 9.39
N GLY A 269 -23.02 -4.48 9.52
CA GLY A 269 -21.95 -4.60 10.51
C GLY A 269 -20.69 -5.30 10.00
N ASP A 270 -20.65 -5.73 8.75
CA ASP A 270 -19.42 -6.26 8.13
C ASP A 270 -18.48 -5.14 7.66
N ALA A 271 -17.19 -5.48 7.56
CA ALA A 271 -16.20 -4.73 6.80
C ALA A 271 -15.67 -5.58 5.64
N VAL A 272 -15.60 -5.00 4.43
CA VAL A 272 -15.11 -5.70 3.24
C VAL A 272 -14.04 -4.88 2.53
N LEU A 273 -12.95 -5.53 2.15
CA LEU A 273 -11.88 -4.98 1.31
C LEU A 273 -12.03 -5.48 -0.12
N PHE A 274 -12.00 -4.57 -1.10
CA PHE A 274 -11.84 -4.90 -2.52
C PHE A 274 -10.48 -4.42 -3.00
N LYS A 275 -9.61 -5.34 -3.45
CA LYS A 275 -8.28 -5.04 -3.93
C LYS A 275 -7.83 -6.00 -5.02
N GLY A 276 -7.24 -5.47 -6.10
CA GLY A 276 -6.69 -6.23 -7.22
C GLY A 276 -5.86 -5.35 -8.15
N SER A 277 -5.06 -5.97 -9.02
CA SER A 277 -4.36 -5.25 -10.07
C SER A 277 -5.33 -4.61 -11.05
N ARG A 278 -4.91 -3.52 -11.69
CA ARG A 278 -5.77 -2.75 -12.61
C ARG A 278 -6.42 -3.60 -13.71
N GLY A 279 -5.66 -4.57 -14.25
CA GLY A 279 -6.15 -5.49 -15.29
C GLY A 279 -7.25 -6.45 -14.84
N VAL A 280 -7.37 -6.72 -13.54
CA VAL A 280 -8.40 -7.62 -12.96
C VAL A 280 -9.75 -6.92 -12.87
N GLN A 281 -9.76 -5.59 -12.73
CA GLN A 281 -10.99 -4.78 -12.63
C GLN A 281 -11.92 -5.25 -11.48
N ILE A 282 -11.35 -5.45 -10.29
CA ILE A 282 -12.09 -5.96 -9.13
C ILE A 282 -13.24 -5.02 -8.69
N GLU A 283 -13.19 -3.75 -9.09
CA GLU A 283 -14.29 -2.79 -8.91
C GLU A 283 -15.61 -3.25 -9.52
N ARG A 284 -15.60 -4.11 -10.55
CA ARG A 284 -16.82 -4.68 -11.14
C ARG A 284 -17.58 -5.56 -10.14
N ALA A 285 -16.85 -6.30 -9.30
CA ALA A 285 -17.46 -7.06 -8.22
C ALA A 285 -18.00 -6.13 -7.13
N MET A 286 -17.25 -5.06 -6.79
CA MET A 286 -17.67 -4.06 -5.80
C MET A 286 -18.94 -3.29 -6.26
N GLU A 287 -19.06 -2.94 -7.54
CA GLU A 287 -20.23 -2.24 -8.10
C GLU A 287 -21.54 -3.01 -7.87
N LYS A 288 -21.50 -4.35 -7.87
CA LYS A 288 -22.66 -5.19 -7.54
C LYS A 288 -23.09 -5.09 -6.08
N VAL A 289 -22.14 -4.80 -5.20
CA VAL A 289 -22.43 -4.58 -3.76
C VAL A 289 -22.98 -3.18 -3.53
N LEU A 290 -22.55 -2.19 -4.34
CA LEU A 290 -23.01 -0.80 -4.24
C LEU A 290 -24.38 -0.56 -4.89
N ALA A 291 -24.76 -1.40 -5.86
CA ALA A 291 -26.06 -1.31 -6.53
C ALA A 291 -27.20 -1.69 -5.59
#